data_0543ba49dd01ba2f570116b891d9531d
#
_entry.id   0543ba49dd01ba2f570116b891d9531d
#
_cell.length_a   1.000
_cell.length_b   1.000
_cell.length_c   1.000
_cell.angle_alpha   90.00
_cell.angle_beta   90.00
_cell.angle_gamma   90.00
#
_symmetry.space_group_name_H-M   'P 1'
#
loop_
_entity.id
_entity.type
_entity.pdbx_description
1 polymer ?
#
loop_
_entity_poly.entity_id
_entity_poly.type
_entity_poly.pdbx_seq_one_letter_code
_entity_poly.pdbx_strand_id
1 'polypeptide(L)'
;MDIKRLIRVGTVSSVNAAAGTVRVAFAAQDDMVTYELPVITRGSKNNKDYWLPDVDEQVLCLFLPNTSGRGVCDGFVLGTFYSSIDAPVENSGDVHAVKYGDGTIIKHDRSTGKLTINATGDIDIIAGGKVTINGQTIYLN
;
A
#
# COMPACT_ATOMS: atom_id res chain seq x y z
N MET A 1 4.43 -30.44 5.45
CA MET A 1 4.83 -29.22 4.72
C MET A 1 5.41 -28.22 5.69
N ASP A 2 6.50 -27.56 5.32
CA ASP A 2 7.13 -26.53 6.14
C ASP A 2 6.37 -25.20 5.98
N ILE A 3 5.77 -24.70 7.06
CA ILE A 3 5.04 -23.43 7.07
C ILE A 3 5.91 -22.24 6.66
N LYS A 4 7.22 -22.32 6.87
CA LYS A 4 8.18 -21.30 6.47
C LYS A 4 8.22 -21.07 4.95
N ARG A 5 7.72 -22.00 4.18
CA ARG A 5 7.60 -21.86 2.73
C ARG A 5 6.30 -21.18 2.30
N LEU A 6 5.31 -21.16 3.19
CA LEU A 6 3.99 -20.58 2.91
C LEU A 6 3.91 -19.11 3.26
N ILE A 7 4.64 -18.69 4.29
CA ILE A 7 4.62 -17.30 4.80
C ILE A 7 6.03 -16.77 4.74
N ARG A 8 6.25 -15.73 3.96
CA ARG A 8 7.60 -15.18 3.75
C ARG A 8 7.59 -13.66 3.71
N VAL A 9 8.65 -13.07 4.23
CA VAL A 9 8.96 -11.66 4.06
C VAL A 9 10.01 -11.51 2.98
N GLY A 10 9.76 -10.61 2.04
CA GLY A 10 10.71 -10.32 0.95
C GLY A 10 10.71 -8.85 0.60
N THR A 11 11.41 -8.52 -0.46
CA THR A 11 11.57 -7.16 -0.96
C THR A 11 11.08 -7.09 -2.41
N VAL A 12 10.30 -6.08 -2.74
CA VAL A 12 9.79 -5.90 -4.11
C VAL A 12 10.96 -5.62 -5.06
N SER A 13 11.10 -6.45 -6.09
CA SER A 13 12.14 -6.29 -7.11
C SER A 13 11.63 -5.58 -8.36
N SER A 14 10.36 -5.76 -8.72
CA SER A 14 9.73 -5.09 -9.85
C SER A 14 8.22 -4.99 -9.66
N VAL A 15 7.61 -4.01 -10.33
CA VAL A 15 6.17 -3.73 -10.27
C VAL A 15 5.60 -3.76 -11.68
N ASN A 16 4.51 -4.52 -11.86
CA ASN A 16 3.69 -4.47 -13.06
C ASN A 16 2.41 -3.70 -12.75
N ALA A 17 2.44 -2.40 -13.00
CA ALA A 17 1.36 -1.49 -12.63
C ALA A 17 0.05 -1.82 -13.35
N ALA A 18 0.12 -2.25 -14.61
CA ALA A 18 -1.06 -2.57 -15.40
C ALA A 18 -1.77 -3.82 -14.92
N ALA A 19 -1.03 -4.79 -14.40
CA ALA A 19 -1.58 -6.05 -13.89
C ALA A 19 -1.90 -6.03 -12.39
N GLY A 20 -1.40 -5.05 -11.66
CA GLY A 20 -1.54 -5.02 -10.19
C GLY A 20 -0.72 -6.08 -9.49
N THR A 21 0.42 -6.45 -10.06
CA THR A 21 1.30 -7.51 -9.56
C THR A 21 2.70 -6.98 -9.29
N VAL A 22 3.44 -7.72 -8.46
CA VAL A 22 4.84 -7.44 -8.19
C VAL A 22 5.64 -8.74 -8.17
N ARG A 23 6.95 -8.63 -8.43
CA ARG A 23 7.91 -9.71 -8.16
C ARG A 23 8.64 -9.41 -6.87
N VAL A 24 8.91 -10.45 -6.10
CA VAL A 24 9.50 -10.34 -4.77
C VAL A 24 10.78 -11.16 -4.70
N ALA A 25 11.83 -10.57 -4.16
CA ALA A 25 13.12 -11.20 -3.92
C ALA A 25 13.23 -11.62 -2.45
N PHE A 26 13.81 -12.80 -2.22
CA PHE A 26 14.05 -13.35 -0.88
C PHE A 26 15.54 -13.49 -0.65
N ALA A 27 16.12 -12.60 0.16
CA ALA A 27 17.55 -12.60 0.48
C ALA A 27 18.05 -13.91 1.10
N ALA A 28 17.20 -14.57 1.91
CA ALA A 28 17.54 -15.83 2.56
C ALA A 28 17.63 -17.03 1.59
N GLN A 29 17.31 -16.85 0.32
CA GLN A 29 17.30 -17.90 -0.71
C GLN A 29 18.07 -17.47 -1.95
N ASP A 30 19.29 -16.99 -1.78
CA ASP A 30 20.18 -16.53 -2.87
C ASP A 30 19.52 -15.50 -3.79
N ASP A 31 18.74 -14.59 -3.21
CA ASP A 31 17.99 -13.56 -3.93
C ASP A 31 17.04 -14.11 -5.00
N MET A 32 16.51 -15.31 -4.77
CA MET A 32 15.51 -15.86 -5.67
C MET A 32 14.31 -14.90 -5.81
N VAL A 33 13.95 -14.63 -7.07
CA VAL A 33 12.84 -13.75 -7.41
C VAL A 33 11.63 -14.57 -7.82
N THR A 34 10.47 -14.22 -7.31
CA THR A 34 9.21 -14.89 -7.64
C THR A 34 8.74 -14.57 -9.06
N TYR A 35 7.74 -15.31 -9.53
CA TYR A 35 6.88 -14.84 -10.61
C TYR A 35 6.08 -13.62 -10.15
N GLU A 36 5.26 -13.06 -11.03
CA GLU A 36 4.36 -11.96 -10.68
C GLU A 36 3.31 -12.43 -9.68
N LEU A 37 3.25 -11.77 -8.53
CA LEU A 37 2.31 -12.05 -7.46
C LEU A 37 1.25 -10.95 -7.41
N PRO A 38 -0.05 -11.29 -7.38
CA PRO A 38 -1.09 -10.29 -7.14
C PRO A 38 -0.93 -9.65 -5.76
N VAL A 39 -1.20 -8.35 -5.69
CA VAL A 39 -1.21 -7.60 -4.43
C VAL A 39 -2.65 -7.55 -3.91
N ILE A 40 -2.85 -7.94 -2.66
CA ILE A 40 -4.16 -7.89 -2.01
C ILE A 40 -4.65 -6.44 -1.96
N THR A 41 -5.91 -6.24 -2.29
CA THR A 41 -6.56 -4.93 -2.31
C THR A 41 -7.97 -5.01 -1.74
N ARG A 42 -8.55 -3.85 -1.36
CA ARG A 42 -9.90 -3.80 -0.80
C ARG A 42 -11.01 -4.04 -1.82
N GLY A 43 -10.76 -3.79 -3.08
CA GLY A 43 -11.77 -3.95 -4.11
C GLY A 43 -11.15 -4.09 -5.48
N SER A 44 -11.70 -5.00 -6.30
CA SER A 44 -11.10 -5.37 -7.57
C SER A 44 -12.10 -5.50 -8.71
N LYS A 45 -13.39 -5.32 -8.45
CA LYS A 45 -14.41 -5.50 -9.49
C LYS A 45 -15.06 -4.17 -9.88
N ASN A 46 -16.17 -3.80 -9.27
CA ASN A 46 -16.88 -2.55 -9.56
C ASN A 46 -16.25 -1.38 -8.78
N ASN A 47 -16.04 -1.57 -7.49
CA ASN A 47 -15.28 -0.64 -6.67
C ASN A 47 -13.85 -1.13 -6.59
N LYS A 48 -12.91 -0.29 -6.98
CA LYS A 48 -11.49 -0.67 -7.04
C LYS A 48 -10.67 0.27 -6.18
N ASP A 49 -9.74 -0.32 -5.43
CA ASP A 49 -8.73 0.41 -4.70
C ASP A 49 -7.37 0.10 -5.33
N TYR A 50 -6.63 1.12 -5.73
CA TYR A 50 -5.36 0.97 -6.43
C TYR A 50 -4.22 1.56 -5.60
N TRP A 51 -3.40 0.69 -5.05
CA TRP A 51 -2.20 1.06 -4.32
C TRP A 51 -1.21 -0.10 -4.42
N LEU A 52 -0.08 0.13 -5.03
CA LEU A 52 0.97 -0.87 -5.18
C LEU A 52 2.19 -0.51 -4.35
N PRO A 53 2.90 -1.50 -3.80
CA PRO A 53 4.17 -1.23 -3.15
C PRO A 53 5.22 -0.74 -4.16
N ASP A 54 6.16 0.04 -3.67
CA ASP A 54 7.30 0.49 -4.47
C ASP A 54 8.39 -0.58 -4.54
N VAL A 55 9.26 -0.46 -5.54
CA VAL A 55 10.49 -1.25 -5.60
C VAL A 55 11.30 -0.99 -4.34
N ASP A 56 11.92 -2.05 -3.80
CA ASP A 56 12.68 -2.08 -2.54
C ASP A 56 11.84 -2.02 -1.27
N GLU A 57 10.53 -1.94 -1.36
CA GLU A 57 9.64 -2.02 -0.20
C GLU A 57 9.56 -3.45 0.34
N GLN A 58 9.56 -3.62 1.67
CA GLN A 58 9.40 -4.92 2.31
C GLN A 58 7.93 -5.33 2.31
N VAL A 59 7.66 -6.59 1.97
CA VAL A 59 6.31 -7.13 1.86
C VAL A 59 6.20 -8.48 2.55
N LEU A 60 5.00 -8.77 3.04
CA LEU A 60 4.62 -10.08 3.55
C LEU A 60 3.87 -10.84 2.45
N CYS A 61 4.34 -12.05 2.14
CA CYS A 61 3.76 -12.89 1.10
C CYS A 61 3.15 -14.17 1.70
N LEU A 62 2.06 -14.61 1.11
CA LEU A 62 1.43 -15.90 1.40
C LEU A 62 1.42 -16.73 0.13
N PHE A 63 1.92 -17.97 0.24
CA PHE A 63 1.95 -18.93 -0.86
C PHE A 63 0.99 -20.08 -0.62
N LEU A 64 0.36 -20.54 -1.70
CA LEU A 64 -0.53 -21.69 -1.67
C LEU A 64 0.25 -22.96 -1.97
N PRO A 65 0.05 -24.05 -1.20
CA PRO A 65 0.73 -25.31 -1.48
C PRO A 65 0.20 -25.94 -2.78
N ASN A 66 1.07 -26.66 -3.46
CA ASN A 66 0.65 -27.52 -4.57
C ASN A 66 -0.30 -28.62 -4.09
N THR A 67 -1.16 -29.10 -4.99
CA THR A 67 -2.06 -30.22 -4.70
C THR A 67 -1.32 -31.51 -4.30
N SER A 68 -0.06 -31.66 -4.76
CA SER A 68 0.82 -32.78 -4.36
C SER A 68 1.34 -32.66 -2.92
N GLY A 69 1.15 -31.52 -2.25
CA GLY A 69 1.74 -31.22 -0.96
C GLY A 69 3.23 -30.90 -1.02
N ARG A 70 3.82 -30.82 -2.20
CA ARG A 70 5.23 -30.49 -2.41
C ARG A 70 5.35 -29.15 -3.13
N GLY A 71 6.07 -28.21 -2.52
CA GLY A 71 6.26 -26.86 -3.08
C GLY A 71 5.01 -26.01 -3.07
N VAL A 72 5.06 -24.89 -3.78
CA VAL A 72 3.99 -23.89 -3.86
C VAL A 72 3.71 -23.58 -5.34
N CYS A 73 2.45 -23.33 -5.68
CA CYS A 73 2.07 -23.03 -7.06
C CYS A 73 1.78 -21.53 -7.28
N ASP A 74 1.12 -20.90 -6.31
CA ASP A 74 0.67 -19.51 -6.39
C ASP A 74 0.98 -18.78 -5.11
N GLY A 75 0.98 -17.46 -5.17
CA GLY A 75 1.18 -16.63 -4.00
C GLY A 75 0.55 -15.26 -4.16
N PHE A 76 0.47 -14.55 -3.04
CA PHE A 76 -0.09 -13.22 -2.95
C PHE A 76 0.80 -12.36 -2.07
N VAL A 77 0.89 -11.07 -2.40
CA VAL A 77 1.44 -10.07 -1.48
C VAL A 77 0.29 -9.56 -0.60
N LEU A 78 0.40 -9.77 0.71
CA LEU A 78 -0.62 -9.33 1.67
C LEU A 78 -0.52 -7.85 1.97
N GLY A 79 0.68 -7.29 1.95
CA GLY A 79 0.91 -5.87 2.19
C GLY A 79 2.33 -5.56 2.59
N THR A 80 2.53 -4.29 2.92
CA THR A 80 3.79 -3.74 3.41
C THR A 80 3.70 -3.56 4.93
N PHE A 81 4.82 -3.27 5.58
CA PHE A 81 4.89 -3.03 7.01
C PHE A 81 6.03 -2.08 7.33
N TYR A 82 5.96 -1.42 8.49
CA TYR A 82 7.02 -0.52 8.93
C TYR A 82 8.23 -1.29 9.45
N SER A 83 9.40 -0.70 9.26
CA SER A 83 10.68 -1.24 9.72
C SER A 83 11.62 -0.10 10.10
N SER A 84 12.86 -0.45 10.50
CA SER A 84 13.89 0.56 10.75
C SER A 84 14.32 1.31 9.48
N ILE A 85 14.06 0.73 8.29
CA ILE A 85 14.39 1.34 7.01
C ILE A 85 13.23 2.25 6.57
N ASP A 86 11.99 1.75 6.66
CA ASP A 86 10.76 2.46 6.27
C ASP A 86 9.93 2.72 7.52
N ALA A 87 10.20 3.83 8.19
CA ALA A 87 9.57 4.20 9.45
C ALA A 87 8.19 4.83 9.25
N PRO A 88 7.30 4.79 10.28
CA PRO A 88 6.02 5.49 10.23
C PRO A 88 6.19 7.00 10.03
N VAL A 89 5.21 7.61 9.37
CA VAL A 89 5.18 9.06 9.13
C VAL A 89 4.73 9.84 10.37
N GLU A 90 4.05 9.19 11.30
CA GLU A 90 3.51 9.81 12.52
C GLU A 90 3.89 9.00 13.75
N ASN A 91 3.81 9.61 14.93
CA ASN A 91 4.14 8.98 16.21
C ASN A 91 3.01 9.06 17.24
N SER A 92 1.81 9.41 16.84
CA SER A 92 0.64 9.53 17.71
C SER A 92 -0.49 8.61 17.25
N GLY A 93 -1.09 7.89 18.17
CA GLY A 93 -2.27 7.06 17.90
C GLY A 93 -3.54 7.86 17.60
N ASP A 94 -3.55 9.18 17.84
CA ASP A 94 -4.67 10.06 17.52
C ASP A 94 -4.71 10.49 16.06
N VAL A 95 -3.64 10.22 15.31
CA VAL A 95 -3.49 10.64 13.93
C VAL A 95 -3.75 9.50 12.97
N HIS A 96 -4.59 9.78 11.97
CA HIS A 96 -4.75 8.95 10.78
C HIS A 96 -4.24 9.74 9.59
N ALA A 97 -3.26 9.22 8.88
CA ALA A 97 -2.63 9.92 7.78
C ALA A 97 -2.35 9.01 6.59
N VAL A 98 -2.48 9.58 5.39
CA VAL A 98 -2.03 8.97 4.13
C VAL A 98 -0.98 9.89 3.53
N LYS A 99 0.24 9.41 3.40
CA LYS A 99 1.34 10.15 2.79
C LYS A 99 1.69 9.54 1.44
N TYR A 100 1.83 10.39 0.44
CA TYR A 100 2.27 9.99 -0.90
C TYR A 100 3.76 10.23 -1.08
N GLY A 101 4.34 9.57 -2.07
CA GLY A 101 5.79 9.62 -2.31
C GLY A 101 6.34 11.02 -2.62
N ASP A 102 5.51 11.91 -3.15
CA ASP A 102 5.88 13.30 -3.44
C ASP A 102 5.76 14.26 -2.24
N GLY A 103 5.29 13.77 -1.09
CA GLY A 103 5.06 14.58 0.10
C GLY A 103 3.62 15.08 0.28
N THR A 104 2.73 14.84 -0.69
CA THR A 104 1.30 15.10 -0.50
C THR A 104 0.78 14.30 0.67
N ILE A 105 -0.04 14.91 1.52
CA ILE A 105 -0.57 14.25 2.72
C ILE A 105 -2.05 14.58 2.93
N ILE A 106 -2.82 13.58 3.36
CA ILE A 106 -4.18 13.72 3.87
C ILE A 106 -4.14 13.22 5.31
N LYS A 107 -4.50 14.08 6.27
CA LYS A 107 -4.28 13.80 7.68
C LYS A 107 -5.46 14.25 8.52
N HIS A 108 -5.89 13.40 9.44
CA HIS A 108 -6.86 13.74 10.48
C HIS A 108 -6.26 13.52 11.86
N ASP A 109 -6.37 14.53 12.72
CA ASP A 109 -5.96 14.46 14.12
C ASP A 109 -7.22 14.53 14.99
N ARG A 110 -7.58 13.43 15.63
CA ARG A 110 -8.78 13.37 16.46
C ARG A 110 -8.67 14.14 17.77
N SER A 111 -7.44 14.48 18.22
CA SER A 111 -7.24 15.27 19.42
C SER A 111 -7.69 16.72 19.25
N THR A 112 -7.60 17.23 18.03
CA THR A 112 -8.02 18.60 17.66
C THR A 112 -9.25 18.64 16.75
N GLY A 113 -9.58 17.52 16.11
CA GLY A 113 -10.61 17.42 15.09
C GLY A 113 -10.21 17.99 13.73
N LYS A 114 -8.94 18.34 13.55
CA LYS A 114 -8.46 18.99 12.33
C LYS A 114 -8.24 17.97 11.21
N LEU A 115 -8.81 18.26 10.04
CA LEU A 115 -8.52 17.55 8.80
C LEU A 115 -7.66 18.45 7.90
N THR A 116 -6.55 17.92 7.42
CA THR A 116 -5.60 18.64 6.56
C THR A 116 -5.47 17.89 5.23
N ILE A 117 -5.59 18.63 4.12
CA ILE A 117 -5.26 18.17 2.78
C ILE A 117 -4.17 19.10 2.27
N ASN A 118 -2.95 18.55 2.11
CA ASN A 118 -1.80 19.34 1.66
C ASN A 118 -1.20 18.67 0.44
N ALA A 119 -1.45 19.26 -0.73
CA ALA A 119 -0.93 18.77 -2.01
C ALA A 119 0.31 19.58 -2.40
N THR A 120 1.31 18.91 -2.95
CA THR A 120 2.51 19.57 -3.48
C THR A 120 2.26 20.19 -4.86
N GLY A 121 1.23 19.74 -5.57
CA GLY A 121 0.80 20.26 -6.86
C GLY A 121 -0.59 20.87 -6.79
N ASP A 122 -1.33 20.78 -7.89
CA ASP A 122 -2.68 21.30 -8.00
C ASP A 122 -3.69 20.41 -7.29
N ILE A 123 -4.82 20.98 -6.88
CA ILE A 123 -5.98 20.26 -6.36
C ILE A 123 -7.18 20.56 -7.26
N ASP A 124 -7.76 19.50 -7.84
CA ASP A 124 -9.00 19.60 -8.60
C ASP A 124 -10.14 19.00 -7.78
N ILE A 125 -11.19 19.78 -7.55
CA ILE A 125 -12.43 19.32 -6.92
C ILE A 125 -13.54 19.47 -7.96
N ILE A 126 -13.97 18.34 -8.53
CA ILE A 126 -14.93 18.32 -9.63
C ILE A 126 -16.11 17.44 -9.24
N ALA A 127 -17.31 17.95 -9.41
CA ALA A 127 -18.54 17.21 -9.15
C ALA A 127 -19.47 17.25 -10.37
N GLY A 128 -20.15 16.15 -10.66
CA GLY A 128 -21.24 16.14 -11.65
C GLY A 128 -22.48 16.87 -11.17
N GLY A 129 -22.59 17.11 -9.89
CA GLY A 129 -23.64 17.89 -9.25
C GLY A 129 -23.07 19.07 -8.49
N LYS A 130 -23.68 19.40 -7.36
CA LYS A 130 -23.35 20.57 -6.54
C LYS A 130 -22.15 20.31 -5.65
N VAL A 131 -21.24 21.29 -5.54
CA VAL A 131 -20.21 21.36 -4.49
C VAL A 131 -20.66 22.39 -3.44
N THR A 132 -20.65 22.01 -2.18
CA THR A 132 -20.98 22.90 -1.07
C THR A 132 -19.78 23.02 -0.15
N ILE A 133 -19.32 24.25 0.08
CA ILE A 133 -18.27 24.58 1.02
C ILE A 133 -18.87 25.53 2.03
N ASN A 134 -18.93 25.11 3.30
CA ASN A 134 -19.53 25.89 4.37
C ASN A 134 -18.61 25.83 5.60
N GLY A 135 -18.23 26.97 6.08
CA GLY A 135 -17.39 27.12 7.26
C GLY A 135 -17.65 28.46 7.92
N GLN A 136 -17.21 28.61 9.16
CA GLN A 136 -17.32 29.88 9.89
C GLN A 136 -16.58 31.01 9.16
N THR A 137 -15.42 30.70 8.61
CA THR A 137 -14.61 31.58 7.75
C THR A 137 -13.98 30.76 6.63
N ILE A 138 -14.01 31.29 5.42
CA ILE A 138 -13.37 30.68 4.26
C ILE A 138 -12.32 31.64 3.73
N TYR A 139 -11.05 31.21 3.71
CA TYR A 139 -9.94 31.98 3.16
C TYR A 139 -9.67 31.54 1.72
N LEU A 140 -9.67 32.52 0.80
CA LEU A 140 -9.33 32.31 -0.60
C LEU A 140 -8.23 33.31 -0.99
N ASN A 141 -7.16 32.79 -1.56
CA ASN A 141 -6.05 33.63 -2.03
C ASN A 141 -6.22 33.99 -3.49
#